data_f9ee239607a7f37dbe020390e94ac2d7
#
_entry.id   f9ee239607a7f37dbe020390e94ac2d7
#
_cell.length_a   1.000
_cell.length_b   1.000
_cell.length_c   1.000
_cell.angle_alpha   90.00
_cell.angle_beta   90.00
_cell.angle_gamma   90.00
#
_symmetry.space_group_name_H-M   'P 1'
#
loop_
_entity.id
_entity.type
_entity.pdbx_description
1 polymer ?
#
loop_
_entity_poly.entity_id
_entity_poly.type
_entity_poly.pdbx_seq_one_letter_code
_entity_poly.pdbx_strand_id
1 'polypeptide(L)'
;MSFMPPCCPHSGCSASTPSAGFAYVHLGTYARKCDGRVVQRYRCKTCKLSFSEQTFRLDYRLRRPELDQPIFESFVSKVSHRQIARVLRTKRRTVERRIARYGSHSKELHALLLSGAKARLTGSF
;
A
#
# COMPACT_ATOMS: atom_id res chain seq x y z
N MET A 1 -16.22 -4.32 -4.37
CA MET A 1 -16.23 -3.98 -2.93
C MET A 1 -15.78 -2.55 -2.75
N SER A 2 -16.51 -1.77 -1.99
CA SER A 2 -16.07 -0.43 -1.63
C SER A 2 -14.96 -0.51 -0.58
N PHE A 3 -13.89 0.27 -0.74
CA PHE A 3 -12.82 0.35 0.22
C PHE A 3 -13.30 1.04 1.50
N MET A 4 -12.96 0.47 2.65
CA MET A 4 -13.21 1.08 3.97
C MET A 4 -11.89 1.39 4.65
N PRO A 5 -11.58 2.68 4.94
CA PRO A 5 -10.34 3.03 5.61
C PRO A 5 -10.25 2.38 7.01
N PRO A 6 -9.15 1.69 7.33
CA PRO A 6 -8.99 1.06 8.64
C PRO A 6 -8.60 2.04 9.75
N CYS A 7 -7.96 3.15 9.40
CA CYS A 7 -7.45 4.13 10.37
C CYS A 7 -7.10 5.45 9.66
N CYS A 8 -6.76 6.48 10.44
CA CYS A 8 -6.19 7.70 9.90
C CYS A 8 -4.72 7.48 9.52
N PRO A 9 -4.28 7.87 8.31
CA PRO A 9 -2.88 7.69 7.89
C PRO A 9 -1.92 8.71 8.51
N HIS A 10 -2.42 9.70 9.24
CA HIS A 10 -1.59 10.72 9.89
C HIS A 10 -1.12 10.25 11.26
N SER A 11 0.20 10.13 11.45
CA SER A 11 0.81 9.57 12.65
C SER A 11 0.52 10.37 13.93
N GLY A 12 0.26 11.68 13.81
CA GLY A 12 -0.10 12.55 14.93
C GLY A 12 -1.56 12.50 15.38
N CYS A 13 -2.40 11.70 14.72
CA CYS A 13 -3.82 11.56 15.03
C CYS A 13 -4.06 10.42 16.02
N SER A 14 -4.95 10.62 17.00
CA SER A 14 -5.36 9.57 17.93
C SER A 14 -6.06 8.39 17.24
N ALA A 15 -6.65 8.60 16.07
CA ALA A 15 -7.29 7.58 15.24
C ALA A 15 -6.31 6.86 14.29
N SER A 16 -4.99 7.05 14.42
CA SER A 16 -3.97 6.44 13.56
C SER A 16 -3.82 4.93 13.77
N THR A 17 -4.34 4.39 14.88
CA THR A 17 -4.36 2.95 15.13
C THR A 17 -5.57 2.31 14.48
N PRO A 18 -5.43 1.18 13.75
CA PRO A 18 -6.57 0.49 13.15
C PRO A 18 -7.61 0.10 14.19
N SER A 19 -8.86 0.51 13.95
CA SER A 19 -9.98 0.18 14.84
C SER A 19 -11.27 0.03 14.05
N ALA A 20 -12.20 -0.78 14.54
CA ALA A 20 -13.50 -0.99 13.91
C ALA A 20 -14.39 0.26 13.93
N GLY A 21 -14.11 1.21 14.83
CA GLY A 21 -14.90 2.44 15.03
C GLY A 21 -14.29 3.69 14.41
N PHE A 22 -13.39 3.55 13.41
CA PHE A 22 -12.78 4.73 12.78
C PHE A 22 -13.84 5.61 12.10
N ALA A 23 -13.90 6.88 12.54
CA ALA A 23 -14.87 7.85 12.03
C ALA A 23 -14.27 8.72 10.92
N TYR A 24 -14.86 8.69 9.74
CA TYR A 24 -14.44 9.45 8.55
C TYR A 24 -15.64 9.92 7.75
N VAL A 25 -15.39 10.88 6.84
CA VAL A 25 -16.41 11.44 5.93
C VAL A 25 -15.93 11.27 4.48
N HIS A 26 -16.83 10.94 3.59
CA HIS A 26 -16.56 10.91 2.14
C HIS A 26 -16.46 12.35 1.58
N LEU A 27 -15.39 12.64 0.83
CA LEU A 27 -15.16 13.95 0.19
C LEU A 27 -15.35 13.94 -1.33
N GLY A 28 -15.87 12.87 -1.90
CA GLY A 28 -15.99 12.71 -3.33
C GLY A 28 -14.82 11.97 -3.96
N THR A 29 -14.69 12.04 -5.27
CA THR A 29 -13.73 11.26 -6.05
C THR A 29 -12.90 12.15 -6.96
N TYR A 30 -11.76 11.65 -7.43
CA TYR A 30 -10.96 12.27 -8.47
C TYR A 30 -10.33 11.21 -9.38
N ALA A 31 -10.00 11.59 -10.62
CA ALA A 31 -9.31 10.72 -11.55
C ALA A 31 -7.79 10.88 -11.38
N ARG A 32 -7.09 9.78 -11.24
CA ARG A 32 -5.64 9.72 -11.09
C ARG A 32 -4.96 10.02 -12.44
N LYS A 33 -3.97 10.94 -12.46
CA LYS A 33 -3.33 11.38 -13.69
C LYS A 33 -2.51 10.30 -14.43
N CYS A 34 -1.98 9.32 -13.69
CA CYS A 34 -1.09 8.31 -14.27
C CYS A 34 -1.83 7.21 -15.05
N ASP A 35 -3.06 6.89 -14.68
CA ASP A 35 -3.84 5.77 -15.27
C ASP A 35 -5.33 6.07 -15.42
N GLY A 36 -5.80 7.26 -15.06
CA GLY A 36 -7.20 7.64 -15.14
C GLY A 36 -8.12 6.95 -14.12
N ARG A 37 -7.59 6.16 -13.21
CA ARG A 37 -8.38 5.46 -12.20
C ARG A 37 -9.09 6.44 -11.27
N VAL A 38 -10.36 6.19 -10.98
CA VAL A 38 -11.15 6.97 -10.04
C VAL A 38 -10.79 6.57 -8.61
N VAL A 39 -10.45 7.56 -7.79
CA VAL A 39 -9.99 7.38 -6.40
C VAL A 39 -10.95 8.10 -5.47
N GLN A 40 -11.42 7.41 -4.43
CA GLN A 40 -12.27 7.99 -3.39
C GLN A 40 -11.44 8.76 -2.37
N ARG A 41 -11.91 9.94 -1.98
CA ARG A 41 -11.30 10.79 -0.94
C ARG A 41 -12.10 10.74 0.34
N TYR A 42 -11.38 10.86 1.45
CA TYR A 42 -11.94 10.85 2.80
C TYR A 42 -11.36 11.97 3.65
N ARG A 43 -12.05 12.29 4.74
CA ARG A 43 -11.56 13.20 5.79
C ARG A 43 -11.70 12.53 7.15
N CYS A 44 -10.66 12.54 7.95
CA CYS A 44 -10.72 12.09 9.33
C CYS A 44 -11.56 13.05 10.16
N LYS A 45 -12.50 12.55 10.96
CA LYS A 45 -13.31 13.38 11.85
C LYS A 45 -12.53 13.91 13.05
N THR A 46 -11.46 13.25 13.45
CA THR A 46 -10.64 13.61 14.61
C THR A 46 -9.67 14.74 14.29
N CYS A 47 -8.79 14.56 13.30
CA CYS A 47 -7.75 15.56 12.95
C CYS A 47 -8.15 16.49 11.80
N LYS A 48 -9.29 16.26 11.13
CA LYS A 48 -9.81 17.04 10.00
C LYS A 48 -8.94 17.02 8.74
N LEU A 49 -7.89 16.23 8.70
CA LEU A 49 -7.04 16.09 7.51
C LEU A 49 -7.66 15.13 6.49
N SER A 50 -7.47 15.44 5.22
CA SER A 50 -7.97 14.61 4.13
C SER A 50 -6.93 13.57 3.70
N PHE A 51 -7.43 12.44 3.21
CA PHE A 51 -6.63 11.36 2.64
C PHE A 51 -7.46 10.66 1.56
N SER A 52 -6.89 9.68 0.89
CA SER A 52 -7.58 8.89 -0.13
C SER A 52 -7.36 7.39 0.07
N GLU A 53 -8.17 6.57 -0.59
CA GLU A 53 -7.97 5.11 -0.58
C GLU A 53 -6.58 4.73 -1.11
N GLN A 54 -6.00 5.55 -1.98
CA GLN A 54 -4.69 5.35 -2.57
C GLN A 54 -3.56 5.39 -1.54
N THR A 55 -3.74 6.14 -0.45
CA THR A 55 -2.74 6.27 0.63
C THR A 55 -2.38 4.90 1.24
N PHE A 56 -3.32 3.97 1.27
CA PHE A 56 -3.14 2.62 1.84
C PHE A 56 -2.66 1.59 0.81
N ARG A 57 -2.45 2.00 -0.45
CA ARG A 57 -2.02 1.10 -1.52
C ARG A 57 -0.51 1.05 -1.64
N LEU A 58 -0.01 -0.10 -2.10
CA LEU A 58 1.40 -0.30 -2.37
C LEU A 58 1.94 0.67 -3.44
N ASP A 59 1.10 1.05 -4.40
CA ASP A 59 1.44 1.95 -5.50
C ASP A 59 1.26 3.45 -5.16
N TYR A 60 1.09 3.80 -3.89
CA TYR A 60 0.95 5.19 -3.46
C TYR A 60 2.16 6.04 -3.86
N ARG A 61 1.89 7.19 -4.48
CA ARG A 61 2.88 8.14 -5.04
C ARG A 61 3.77 7.56 -6.16
N LEU A 62 3.43 6.44 -6.73
CA LEU A 62 4.15 5.91 -7.88
C LEU A 62 3.67 6.55 -9.18
N ARG A 63 4.63 7.00 -10.02
CA ARG A 63 4.30 7.61 -11.32
C ARG A 63 3.97 6.57 -12.39
N ARG A 64 4.56 5.38 -12.29
CA ARG A 64 4.41 4.27 -13.25
C ARG A 64 4.03 2.99 -12.50
N PRO A 65 2.79 2.90 -11.97
CA PRO A 65 2.36 1.71 -11.22
C PRO A 65 2.27 0.45 -12.08
N GLU A 66 2.15 0.59 -13.40
CA GLU A 66 2.12 -0.52 -14.36
C GLU A 66 3.43 -1.33 -14.38
N LEU A 67 4.53 -0.79 -13.86
CA LEU A 67 5.80 -1.50 -13.75
C LEU A 67 5.84 -2.53 -12.62
N ASP A 68 4.95 -2.44 -11.64
CA ASP A 68 5.04 -3.28 -10.44
C ASP A 68 4.92 -4.77 -10.76
N GLN A 69 3.92 -5.18 -11.50
CA GLN A 69 3.73 -6.59 -11.80
C GLN A 69 4.86 -7.16 -12.66
N PRO A 70 5.28 -6.54 -13.78
CA PRO A 70 6.42 -7.03 -14.56
C PRO A 70 7.72 -7.10 -13.77
N ILE A 71 8.00 -6.12 -12.90
CA ILE A 71 9.20 -6.14 -12.04
C ILE A 71 9.14 -7.33 -11.08
N PHE A 72 8.01 -7.52 -10.40
CA PHE A 72 7.82 -8.61 -9.46
C PHE A 72 7.99 -9.98 -10.13
N GLU A 73 7.32 -10.21 -11.24
CA GLU A 73 7.38 -11.46 -12.01
C GLU A 73 8.81 -11.76 -12.49
N SER A 74 9.51 -10.75 -13.01
CA SER A 74 10.90 -10.88 -13.45
C SER A 74 11.84 -11.19 -12.28
N PHE A 75 11.65 -10.52 -11.15
CA PHE A 75 12.43 -10.75 -9.94
C PHE A 75 12.27 -12.17 -9.40
N VAL A 76 11.04 -12.65 -9.32
CA VAL A 76 10.74 -14.03 -8.89
C VAL A 76 11.35 -15.05 -9.85
N SER A 77 11.42 -14.72 -11.14
CA SER A 77 12.08 -15.55 -12.17
C SER A 77 13.60 -15.43 -12.18
N LYS A 78 14.20 -14.81 -11.16
CA LYS A 78 15.65 -14.64 -10.97
C LYS A 78 16.34 -13.83 -12.08
N VAL A 79 15.63 -12.91 -12.71
CA VAL A 79 16.20 -11.97 -13.67
C VAL A 79 16.96 -10.86 -12.93
N SER A 80 18.15 -10.49 -13.41
CA SER A 80 18.93 -9.44 -12.74
C SER A 80 18.29 -8.06 -12.88
N HIS A 81 18.53 -7.17 -11.91
CA HIS A 81 17.97 -5.80 -11.90
C HIS A 81 18.33 -5.01 -13.17
N ARG A 82 19.53 -5.21 -13.72
CA ARG A 82 19.96 -4.57 -14.98
C ARG A 82 19.13 -5.04 -16.16
N GLN A 83 18.86 -6.34 -16.24
CA GLN A 83 18.06 -6.92 -17.32
C GLN A 83 16.60 -6.46 -17.21
N ILE A 84 16.03 -6.46 -16.01
CA ILE A 84 14.68 -5.94 -15.78
C ILE A 84 14.57 -4.49 -16.23
N ALA A 85 15.52 -3.63 -15.82
CA ALA A 85 15.54 -2.22 -16.20
C ALA A 85 15.63 -2.03 -17.72
N ARG A 86 16.44 -2.84 -18.41
CA ARG A 86 16.60 -2.80 -19.86
C ARG A 86 15.31 -3.20 -20.59
N VAL A 87 14.71 -4.31 -20.19
CA VAL A 87 13.48 -4.83 -20.80
C VAL A 87 12.31 -3.88 -20.62
N LEU A 88 12.16 -3.33 -19.42
CA LEU A 88 11.06 -2.43 -19.07
C LEU A 88 11.35 -0.95 -19.41
N ARG A 89 12.49 -0.66 -20.00
CA ARG A 89 12.91 0.71 -20.36
C ARG A 89 12.82 1.69 -19.20
N THR A 90 13.35 1.29 -18.04
CA THR A 90 13.40 2.09 -16.83
C THR A 90 14.81 2.11 -16.25
N LYS A 91 15.02 2.92 -15.21
CA LYS A 91 16.32 3.00 -14.54
C LYS A 91 16.50 1.83 -13.57
N ARG A 92 17.70 1.26 -13.47
CA ARG A 92 18.05 0.22 -12.49
C ARG A 92 17.64 0.61 -11.08
N ARG A 93 17.90 1.87 -10.69
CA ARG A 93 17.51 2.39 -9.37
C ARG A 93 16.01 2.32 -9.11
N THR A 94 15.17 2.50 -10.14
CA THR A 94 13.72 2.33 -10.03
C THR A 94 13.36 0.89 -9.70
N VAL A 95 13.98 -0.07 -10.39
CA VAL A 95 13.77 -1.50 -10.12
C VAL A 95 14.19 -1.86 -8.70
N GLU A 96 15.36 -1.42 -8.26
CA GLU A 96 15.88 -1.67 -6.90
C GLU A 96 14.95 -1.11 -5.81
N ARG A 97 14.45 0.12 -6.00
CA ARG A 97 13.49 0.74 -5.07
C ARG A 97 12.17 -0.01 -4.99
N ARG A 98 11.67 -0.48 -6.12
CA ARG A 98 10.42 -1.26 -6.17
C ARG A 98 10.57 -2.59 -5.43
N ILE A 99 11.67 -3.31 -5.67
CA ILE A 99 11.97 -4.58 -5.01
C ILE A 99 12.14 -4.38 -3.50
N ALA A 100 12.84 -3.34 -3.07
CA ALA A 100 12.98 -3.00 -1.66
C ALA A 100 11.62 -2.72 -1.00
N ARG A 101 10.72 -2.04 -1.70
CA ARG A 101 9.36 -1.76 -1.23
C ARG A 101 8.53 -3.04 -1.07
N TYR A 102 8.64 -3.97 -2.01
CA TYR A 102 7.99 -5.29 -1.90
C TYR A 102 8.51 -6.07 -0.70
N GLY A 103 9.82 -6.03 -0.46
CA GLY A 103 10.45 -6.68 0.68
C GLY A 103 9.94 -6.13 2.02
N SER A 104 9.84 -4.81 2.15
CA SER A 104 9.29 -4.17 3.35
C SER A 104 7.82 -4.57 3.58
N HIS A 105 7.01 -4.51 2.53
CA HIS A 105 5.61 -4.90 2.59
C HIS A 105 5.43 -6.38 2.97
N SER A 106 6.25 -7.25 2.42
CA SER A 106 6.24 -8.69 2.75
C SER A 106 6.61 -8.96 4.21
N LYS A 107 7.57 -8.22 4.76
CA LYS A 107 7.95 -8.31 6.18
C LYS A 107 6.80 -7.91 7.10
N GLU A 108 6.12 -6.81 6.78
CA GLU A 108 4.95 -6.34 7.55
C GLU A 108 3.82 -7.36 7.52
N LEU A 109 3.50 -7.89 6.35
CA LEU A 109 2.49 -8.94 6.19
C LEU A 109 2.86 -10.20 6.98
N HIS A 110 4.12 -10.64 6.89
CA HIS A 110 4.61 -11.80 7.62
C HIS A 110 4.48 -11.61 9.15
N ALA A 111 4.85 -10.44 9.67
CA ALA A 111 4.69 -10.10 11.09
C ALA A 111 3.22 -10.15 11.53
N LEU A 112 2.29 -9.63 10.71
CA LEU A 112 0.84 -9.70 10.97
C LEU A 112 0.33 -11.13 11.01
N LEU A 113 0.75 -11.96 10.05
CA LEU A 113 0.35 -13.38 10.01
C LEU A 113 0.85 -14.15 11.22
N LEU A 114 2.10 -13.91 11.65
CA LEU A 114 2.67 -14.54 12.84
C LEU A 114 1.95 -14.11 14.11
N SER A 115 1.61 -12.83 14.26
CA SER A 115 0.86 -12.34 15.42
C SER A 115 -0.53 -12.94 15.49
N GLY A 116 -1.21 -13.07 14.36
CA GLY A 116 -2.52 -13.74 14.27
C GLY A 116 -2.46 -15.23 14.59
N ALA A 117 -1.40 -15.91 14.16
CA ALA A 117 -1.19 -17.32 14.48
C ALA A 117 -0.94 -17.53 15.98
N LYS A 118 -0.10 -16.70 16.60
CA LYS A 118 0.14 -16.73 18.05
C LYS A 118 -1.14 -16.52 18.85
N ALA A 119 -1.97 -15.55 18.47
CA ALA A 119 -3.25 -15.30 19.13
C ALA A 119 -4.19 -16.50 19.09
N ARG A 120 -4.22 -17.25 17.99
CA ARG A 120 -5.01 -18.48 17.86
C ARG A 120 -4.50 -19.62 18.74
N LEU A 121 -3.18 -19.75 18.85
CA LEU A 121 -2.55 -20.79 19.68
C LEU A 121 -2.74 -20.54 21.17
N THR A 122 -2.74 -19.28 21.61
CA THR A 122 -2.96 -18.93 23.03
C THR A 122 -4.44 -18.94 23.43
N GLY A 123 -5.37 -18.88 22.48
CA GLY A 123 -6.80 -18.96 22.76
C GLY A 123 -7.37 -20.37 22.83
N SER A 124 -6.54 -21.40 22.75
CA SER A 124 -6.96 -22.80 22.64
C SER A 124 -6.76 -23.62 23.94
N PHE A 125 -6.71 -22.96 25.08
CA PHE A 125 -6.63 -23.62 26.38
C PHE A 125 -7.77 -23.21 27.30
#